data_495bee84ac030235b86d57b30711e4d4
#
_entry.id   495bee84ac030235b86d57b30711e4d4
#
_cell.length_a   1.000
_cell.length_b   1.000
_cell.length_c   1.000
_cell.angle_alpha   90.00
_cell.angle_beta   90.00
_cell.angle_gamma   90.00
#
_symmetry.space_group_name_H-M   'P 1'
#
loop_
_entity.id
_entity.type
_entity.pdbx_description
1 polymer ?
#
loop_
_entity_poly.entity_id
_entity_poly.type
_entity_poly.pdbx_seq_one_letter_code
_entity_poly.pdbx_strand_id
1 'polypeptide(L)'
;MMTCPSRSFDEAGGGIALSGAARQIGNVSTIASNPVWLPHRYDPQHDAIHFRHTPRAAHGAATFLTDEYLGEAKPTIIARTAALAQAGTPAPLRFILHSAFCCSTLLARAFDAPGLAMGLKEPVILNDLIGWQLRGGDGRQIANVLDGSLALLARPFAPGEAVVIKPSNVCNAMAPLMLQLRPDARAVLLYAPLPVFLGSVARKGMDGRIWVRDLLLKQLKQGLHSFGFSGEDYLGQTDLQVAAMGWLAQHALFARLAAQFGQQVTTLDSELLLAQPAAAMTALCRFFDVPLDVQAVVSGSIFSRHSKFGQAFTSDDRTAERAAEAAHADEIAKVAIWAEAVAKAAGVPMQLPRPLLG
;
A
#
# COMPACT_ATOMS: atom_id res chain seq x y z
N MET A 1 31.93 1.65 -2.89
CA MET A 1 31.96 2.25 -1.55
C MET A 1 31.29 3.62 -1.65
N MET A 2 29.97 3.69 -1.46
CA MET A 2 29.25 4.96 -1.35
C MET A 2 28.61 4.98 0.02
N THR A 3 29.09 5.86 0.84
CA THR A 3 28.66 6.08 2.22
C THR A 3 27.33 6.85 2.23
N CYS A 4 26.33 6.28 2.88
CA CYS A 4 25.09 6.95 3.20
C CYS A 4 25.32 7.96 4.34
N PRO A 5 24.96 9.24 4.20
CA PRO A 5 25.15 10.20 5.28
C PRO A 5 23.98 10.12 6.28
N SER A 6 24.33 9.78 7.51
CA SER A 6 23.46 10.00 8.68
C SER A 6 23.41 11.50 8.98
N ARG A 7 22.24 12.12 8.89
CA ARG A 7 22.03 13.49 9.38
C ARG A 7 21.53 13.44 10.83
N SER A 8 22.34 13.98 11.72
CA SER A 8 22.00 14.35 13.08
C SER A 8 21.04 15.55 13.07
N PHE A 9 19.99 15.48 13.89
CA PHE A 9 19.12 16.63 14.17
C PHE A 9 19.76 17.47 15.26
N ASP A 10 20.13 18.71 14.94
CA ASP A 10 20.49 19.74 15.90
C ASP A 10 19.22 20.44 16.40
N GLU A 11 19.17 20.60 17.73
CA GLU A 11 18.18 21.38 18.44
C GLU A 11 18.41 22.87 18.20
N ALA A 12 17.39 23.57 17.69
CA ALA A 12 17.33 25.03 17.78
C ALA A 12 15.94 25.42 18.31
N GLY A 13 15.89 25.78 19.59
CA GLY A 13 14.73 26.36 20.24
C GLY A 13 14.42 27.76 19.72
N GLY A 14 13.14 27.97 19.36
CA GLY A 14 12.60 29.28 19.00
C GLY A 14 11.11 29.32 19.34
N GLY A 15 10.78 29.88 20.53
CA GLY A 15 9.39 30.12 20.93
C GLY A 15 8.73 31.15 20.03
N ILE A 16 7.58 30.78 19.43
CA ILE A 16 6.71 31.69 18.70
C ILE A 16 5.40 31.84 19.45
N ALA A 17 5.12 33.11 19.76
CA ALA A 17 3.97 33.57 20.54
C ALA A 17 2.62 33.30 19.87
N LEU A 18 1.65 32.88 20.69
CA LEU A 18 0.25 32.66 20.33
C LEU A 18 -0.50 34.00 20.13
N SER A 19 -0.52 34.52 18.91
CA SER A 19 -1.46 35.57 18.52
C SER A 19 -1.94 35.35 17.08
N GLY A 20 -3.03 34.61 16.92
CA GLY A 20 -3.57 34.32 15.58
C GLY A 20 -4.77 33.34 15.54
N ALA A 21 -5.40 33.06 16.66
CA ALA A 21 -6.43 32.02 16.75
C ALA A 21 -7.64 32.24 15.80
N ALA A 22 -8.09 33.46 15.57
CA ALA A 22 -9.27 33.73 14.75
C ALA A 22 -9.03 33.65 13.22
N ARG A 23 -7.82 33.93 12.75
CA ARG A 23 -7.44 33.76 11.32
C ARG A 23 -7.16 32.29 10.97
N GLN A 24 -6.81 31.46 11.94
CA GLN A 24 -6.54 30.04 11.72
C GLN A 24 -7.82 29.21 11.49
N ILE A 25 -8.95 29.53 12.09
CA ILE A 25 -10.18 28.71 12.02
C ILE A 25 -10.77 28.69 10.61
N GLY A 26 -10.83 29.82 9.91
CA GLY A 26 -11.31 29.87 8.51
C GLY A 26 -10.39 29.12 7.54
N ASN A 27 -9.08 29.11 7.79
CA ASN A 27 -8.10 28.40 6.98
C ASN A 27 -8.10 26.87 7.23
N VAL A 28 -8.37 26.45 8.47
CA VAL A 28 -8.48 25.03 8.86
C VAL A 28 -9.67 24.37 8.17
N SER A 29 -10.84 25.02 8.16
CA SER A 29 -12.05 24.49 7.50
C SER A 29 -11.82 24.24 6.01
N THR A 30 -11.19 25.20 5.33
CA THR A 30 -10.90 25.09 3.89
C THR A 30 -9.88 23.98 3.57
N ILE A 31 -8.91 23.76 4.45
CA ILE A 31 -7.86 22.75 4.25
C ILE A 31 -8.39 21.36 4.58
N ALA A 32 -9.00 21.18 5.76
CA ALA A 32 -9.40 19.87 6.24
C ALA A 32 -10.61 19.27 5.49
N SER A 33 -11.47 20.09 4.87
CA SER A 33 -12.59 19.63 4.06
C SER A 33 -12.25 19.45 2.57
N ASN A 34 -11.19 20.07 2.07
CA ASN A 34 -10.86 20.07 0.65
C ASN A 34 -9.84 18.96 0.29
N PRO A 35 -10.18 18.02 -0.61
CA PRO A 35 -9.30 16.89 -1.00
C PRO A 35 -8.00 17.32 -1.69
N VAL A 36 -7.91 18.54 -2.23
CA VAL A 36 -6.66 19.12 -2.75
C VAL A 36 -5.57 19.19 -1.68
N TRP A 37 -5.96 19.23 -0.42
CA TRP A 37 -5.05 19.19 0.71
C TRP A 37 -4.93 17.73 1.22
N LEU A 38 -3.96 17.01 0.67
CA LEU A 38 -3.65 15.62 1.07
C LEU A 38 -3.17 15.59 2.53
N PRO A 39 -3.79 14.77 3.43
CA PRO A 39 -3.21 14.46 4.73
C PRO A 39 -1.97 13.59 4.49
N HIS A 40 -0.80 14.23 4.52
CA HIS A 40 0.43 13.64 3.99
C HIS A 40 1.28 12.94 5.06
N ARG A 41 1.50 13.61 6.21
CA ARG A 41 2.30 13.06 7.31
C ARG A 41 1.55 13.20 8.64
N TYR A 42 1.87 12.34 9.59
CA TYR A 42 1.41 12.44 10.97
C TYR A 42 2.58 12.66 11.92
N ASP A 43 2.44 13.65 12.79
CA ASP A 43 3.37 13.96 13.87
C ASP A 43 2.81 13.48 15.21
N PRO A 44 3.35 12.36 15.78
CA PRO A 44 2.86 11.84 17.07
C PRO A 44 3.25 12.68 18.27
N GLN A 45 4.24 13.57 18.17
CA GLN A 45 4.67 14.42 19.29
C GLN A 45 3.69 15.57 19.53
N HIS A 46 3.08 16.10 18.47
CA HIS A 46 2.14 17.23 18.55
C HIS A 46 0.70 16.84 18.22
N ASP A 47 0.40 15.55 18.01
CA ASP A 47 -0.90 15.06 17.50
C ASP A 47 -1.42 15.87 16.33
N ALA A 48 -0.57 16.05 15.31
CA ALA A 48 -0.82 16.94 14.19
C ALA A 48 -0.73 16.24 12.85
N ILE A 49 -1.54 16.71 11.90
CA ILE A 49 -1.51 16.29 10.50
C ILE A 49 -0.80 17.36 9.68
N HIS A 50 0.17 16.94 8.90
CA HIS A 50 0.83 17.78 7.92
C HIS A 50 0.09 17.65 6.58
N PHE A 51 -0.67 18.65 6.22
CA PHE A 51 -1.37 18.74 4.95
C PHE A 51 -0.47 19.29 3.86
N ARG A 52 -0.56 18.69 2.69
CA ARG A 52 0.17 19.09 1.50
C ARG A 52 -0.80 19.44 0.39
N HIS A 53 -0.62 20.60 -0.25
CA HIS A 53 -1.39 20.98 -1.43
C HIS A 53 -1.00 20.08 -2.60
N THR A 54 -1.92 19.22 -3.02
CA THR A 54 -1.71 18.19 -4.03
C THR A 54 -2.95 18.09 -4.91
N PRO A 55 -3.03 18.85 -6.02
CA PRO A 55 -4.16 18.81 -6.95
C PRO A 55 -4.35 17.41 -7.54
N ARG A 56 -5.57 17.09 -8.01
CA ARG A 56 -5.90 15.77 -8.60
C ARG A 56 -4.91 15.34 -9.69
N ALA A 57 -4.49 16.23 -10.56
CA ALA A 57 -3.49 15.93 -11.59
C ALA A 57 -2.17 15.42 -10.99
N ALA A 58 -1.73 16.01 -9.86
CA ALA A 58 -0.53 15.56 -9.16
C ALA A 58 -0.74 14.19 -8.49
N HIS A 59 -1.94 13.92 -7.93
CA HIS A 59 -2.31 12.58 -7.45
C HIS A 59 -2.21 11.55 -8.58
N GLY A 60 -2.78 11.83 -9.74
CA GLY A 60 -2.77 10.95 -10.91
C GLY A 60 -1.36 10.69 -11.43
N ALA A 61 -0.53 11.73 -11.53
CA ALA A 61 0.83 11.68 -12.09
C ALA A 61 1.80 10.93 -11.17
N ALA A 62 1.74 11.16 -9.86
CA ALA A 62 2.66 10.54 -8.90
C ALA A 62 2.53 9.01 -8.92
N THR A 63 3.67 8.30 -8.90
CA THR A 63 3.69 6.84 -8.74
C THR A 63 3.20 6.44 -7.37
N PHE A 64 3.67 7.13 -6.33
CA PHE A 64 3.22 6.99 -4.95
C PHE A 64 3.02 8.37 -4.32
N LEU A 65 2.16 8.47 -3.31
CA LEU A 65 1.91 9.71 -2.57
C LEU A 65 2.88 9.83 -1.40
N THR A 66 4.18 9.82 -1.72
CA THR A 66 5.31 9.95 -0.80
C THR A 66 6.14 11.18 -1.15
N ASP A 67 7.02 11.62 -0.23
CA ASP A 67 7.89 12.78 -0.46
C ASP A 67 8.78 12.60 -1.70
N GLU A 68 9.26 11.38 -1.95
CA GLU A 68 10.08 11.03 -3.11
C GLU A 68 9.41 11.39 -4.45
N TYR A 69 8.10 11.12 -4.59
CA TYR A 69 7.38 11.30 -5.86
C TYR A 69 6.60 12.61 -5.94
N LEU A 70 6.30 13.23 -4.81
CA LEU A 70 5.63 14.50 -4.76
C LEU A 70 6.60 15.69 -4.69
N GLY A 71 7.90 15.44 -4.45
CA GLY A 71 8.93 16.45 -4.26
C GLY A 71 8.82 17.18 -2.91
N GLU A 72 9.61 18.22 -2.71
CA GLU A 72 9.57 19.04 -1.50
C GLU A 72 8.44 20.07 -1.56
N ALA A 73 7.71 20.23 -0.45
CA ALA A 73 6.75 21.32 -0.27
C ALA A 73 6.58 21.61 1.21
N LYS A 74 6.41 22.90 1.55
CA LYS A 74 6.12 23.30 2.93
C LYS A 74 4.71 22.82 3.30
N PRO A 75 4.54 21.97 4.32
CA PRO A 75 3.22 21.51 4.73
C PRO A 75 2.48 22.59 5.52
N THR A 76 1.14 22.49 5.54
CA THR A 76 0.32 23.19 6.52
C THR A 76 0.02 22.21 7.65
N ILE A 77 0.42 22.57 8.87
CA ILE A 77 0.31 21.74 10.06
C ILE A 77 -0.96 22.09 10.81
N ILE A 78 -1.83 21.13 11.05
CA ILE A 78 -3.10 21.30 11.76
C ILE A 78 -3.22 20.21 12.81
N ALA A 79 -3.63 20.58 14.05
CA ALA A 79 -3.93 19.61 15.09
C ALA A 79 -4.96 18.61 14.57
N ARG A 80 -4.75 17.31 14.79
CA ARG A 80 -5.60 16.24 14.27
C ARG A 80 -7.06 16.40 14.65
N THR A 81 -7.36 16.76 15.90
CA THR A 81 -8.72 16.98 16.39
C THR A 81 -9.42 18.13 15.65
N ALA A 82 -8.70 19.23 15.40
CA ALA A 82 -9.23 20.37 14.64
C ALA A 82 -9.47 20.02 13.16
N ALA A 83 -8.57 19.22 12.55
CA ALA A 83 -8.75 18.71 11.19
C ALA A 83 -9.98 17.82 11.07
N LEU A 84 -10.16 16.88 12.01
CA LEU A 84 -11.30 15.95 12.01
C LEU A 84 -12.64 16.65 12.18
N ALA A 85 -12.70 17.69 13.02
CA ALA A 85 -13.90 18.48 13.22
C ALA A 85 -14.41 19.18 11.94
N GLN A 86 -13.55 19.31 10.91
CA GLN A 86 -13.82 19.98 9.65
C GLN A 86 -13.76 19.07 8.43
N ALA A 87 -13.52 17.78 8.62
CA ALA A 87 -13.25 16.84 7.52
C ALA A 87 -14.43 16.58 6.58
N GLY A 88 -15.65 16.85 7.01
CA GLY A 88 -16.87 16.52 6.28
C GLY A 88 -17.22 15.02 6.36
N THR A 89 -18.19 14.59 5.57
CA THR A 89 -18.63 13.19 5.52
C THR A 89 -17.67 12.36 4.68
N PRO A 90 -17.08 11.28 5.24
CA PRO A 90 -16.19 10.41 4.48
C PRO A 90 -16.91 9.69 3.34
N ALA A 91 -16.27 9.55 2.19
CA ALA A 91 -16.74 8.70 1.10
C ALA A 91 -16.51 7.20 1.43
N PRO A 92 -17.21 6.29 0.73
CA PRO A 92 -16.95 4.86 0.85
C PRO A 92 -15.50 4.51 0.51
N LEU A 93 -14.81 3.79 1.41
CA LEU A 93 -13.43 3.36 1.22
C LEU A 93 -13.36 1.99 0.53
N ARG A 94 -12.41 1.87 -0.38
CA ARG A 94 -12.01 0.62 -1.02
C ARG A 94 -10.50 0.43 -0.84
N PHE A 95 -10.06 -0.78 -0.55
CA PHE A 95 -8.65 -1.07 -0.31
C PHE A 95 -8.09 -2.03 -1.36
N ILE A 96 -6.90 -1.73 -1.85
CA ILE A 96 -6.06 -2.64 -2.61
C ILE A 96 -4.89 -3.02 -1.71
N LEU A 97 -5.07 -4.09 -0.91
CA LEU A 97 -4.00 -4.68 -0.10
C LEU A 97 -3.19 -5.61 -0.99
N HIS A 98 -1.86 -5.63 -0.85
CA HIS A 98 -1.06 -6.31 -1.86
C HIS A 98 0.24 -6.91 -1.33
N SER A 99 0.71 -8.00 -1.98
CA SER A 99 1.96 -8.68 -1.63
C SER A 99 3.24 -7.99 -2.13
N ALA A 100 3.15 -6.91 -2.88
CA ALA A 100 4.15 -6.32 -3.78
C ALA A 100 4.35 -7.12 -5.08
N PHE A 101 4.94 -6.49 -6.08
CA PHE A 101 5.22 -7.04 -7.43
C PHE A 101 4.02 -7.71 -8.13
N CYS A 102 2.81 -7.29 -7.82
CA CYS A 102 1.54 -7.86 -8.26
C CYS A 102 0.65 -6.86 -9.02
N CYS A 103 1.22 -5.90 -9.72
CA CYS A 103 0.52 -4.89 -10.52
C CYS A 103 -0.47 -4.01 -9.73
N SER A 104 -0.31 -3.89 -8.39
CA SER A 104 -1.22 -3.11 -7.54
C SER A 104 -1.26 -1.61 -7.88
N THR A 105 -0.15 -1.04 -8.37
CA THR A 105 -0.13 0.37 -8.81
C THR A 105 -0.91 0.57 -10.11
N LEU A 106 -0.86 -0.41 -11.03
CA LEU A 106 -1.70 -0.44 -12.23
C LEU A 106 -3.17 -0.43 -11.82
N LEU A 107 -3.56 -1.33 -10.92
CA LEU A 107 -4.94 -1.42 -10.45
C LEU A 107 -5.42 -0.14 -9.77
N ALA A 108 -4.59 0.46 -8.91
CA ALA A 108 -4.92 1.73 -8.25
C ALA A 108 -5.10 2.89 -9.26
N ARG A 109 -4.30 2.91 -10.34
CA ARG A 109 -4.46 3.87 -11.45
C ARG A 109 -5.72 3.63 -12.25
N ALA A 110 -6.12 2.36 -12.45
CA ALA A 110 -7.35 2.02 -13.15
C ALA A 110 -8.60 2.54 -12.42
N PHE A 111 -8.54 2.66 -11.10
CA PHE A 111 -9.59 3.25 -10.27
C PHE A 111 -9.41 4.76 -10.00
N ASP A 112 -8.48 5.46 -10.66
CA ASP A 112 -8.41 6.92 -10.60
C ASP A 112 -9.17 7.53 -11.78
N ALA A 113 -10.50 7.51 -11.68
CA ALA A 113 -11.44 7.94 -12.71
C ALA A 113 -12.28 9.13 -12.21
N PRO A 114 -12.08 10.36 -12.73
CA PRO A 114 -12.80 11.55 -12.32
C PRO A 114 -14.32 11.37 -12.34
N GLY A 115 -15.00 11.75 -11.24
CA GLY A 115 -16.44 11.63 -11.06
C GLY A 115 -16.91 10.24 -10.62
N LEU A 116 -16.05 9.22 -10.59
CA LEU A 116 -16.37 7.85 -10.21
C LEU A 116 -15.54 7.35 -9.02
N ALA A 117 -14.23 7.56 -9.09
CA ALA A 117 -13.33 7.14 -8.03
C ALA A 117 -12.04 7.97 -7.99
N MET A 118 -11.44 8.06 -6.80
CA MET A 118 -10.15 8.68 -6.54
C MET A 118 -9.16 7.62 -6.06
N GLY A 119 -8.07 7.39 -6.80
CA GLY A 119 -7.02 6.43 -6.48
C GLY A 119 -5.91 7.05 -5.61
N LEU A 120 -5.71 6.55 -4.40
CA LEU A 120 -4.62 6.96 -3.49
C LEU A 120 -3.54 5.88 -3.43
N LYS A 121 -2.39 6.16 -4.04
CA LYS A 121 -1.27 5.22 -4.20
C LYS A 121 -0.24 5.41 -3.07
N GLU A 122 -0.26 4.55 -2.09
CA GLU A 122 0.65 4.52 -0.93
C GLU A 122 0.75 5.87 -0.19
N PRO A 123 -0.38 6.40 0.34
CA PRO A 123 -0.34 7.64 1.11
C PRO A 123 0.55 7.46 2.34
N VAL A 124 1.64 8.24 2.42
CA VAL A 124 2.75 8.03 3.35
C VAL A 124 2.34 8.19 4.82
N ILE A 125 1.25 8.88 5.12
CA ILE A 125 0.71 9.00 6.48
C ILE A 125 0.43 7.62 7.11
N LEU A 126 0.05 6.62 6.31
CA LEU A 126 -0.15 5.25 6.82
C LEU A 126 1.18 4.59 7.20
N ASN A 127 2.26 4.91 6.47
CA ASN A 127 3.60 4.43 6.81
C ASN A 127 4.13 5.09 8.10
N ASP A 128 3.76 6.33 8.39
CA ASP A 128 4.11 7.00 9.66
C ASP A 128 3.54 6.24 10.86
N LEU A 129 2.30 5.73 10.74
CA LEU A 129 1.66 4.92 11.78
C LEU A 129 2.38 3.58 11.99
N ILE A 130 2.82 2.92 10.91
CA ILE A 130 3.66 1.73 10.99
C ILE A 130 4.99 2.06 11.68
N GLY A 131 5.65 3.15 11.27
CA GLY A 131 6.88 3.61 11.91
C GLY A 131 6.68 3.88 13.40
N TRP A 132 5.57 4.49 13.78
CA TRP A 132 5.24 4.75 15.18
C TRP A 132 4.98 3.44 15.96
N GLN A 133 4.21 2.50 15.41
CA GLN A 133 4.00 1.17 15.97
C GLN A 133 5.33 0.43 16.22
N LEU A 134 6.22 0.42 15.23
CA LEU A 134 7.52 -0.26 15.33
C LEU A 134 8.46 0.37 16.36
N ARG A 135 8.23 1.63 16.75
CA ARG A 135 8.93 2.33 17.84
C ARG A 135 8.24 2.20 19.19
N GLY A 136 7.23 1.33 19.33
CA GLY A 136 6.55 1.06 20.59
C GLY A 136 5.40 2.03 20.90
N GLY A 137 4.80 2.67 19.89
CA GLY A 137 3.62 3.51 20.08
C GLY A 137 2.45 2.73 20.66
N ASP A 138 1.63 3.39 21.48
CA ASP A 138 0.46 2.79 22.12
C ASP A 138 -0.59 2.35 21.09
N GLY A 139 -1.04 1.11 21.16
CA GLY A 139 -1.94 0.51 20.19
C GLY A 139 -3.31 1.21 20.10
N ARG A 140 -3.86 1.72 21.22
CA ARG A 140 -5.14 2.43 21.22
C ARG A 140 -5.00 3.81 20.58
N GLN A 141 -3.90 4.50 20.85
CA GLN A 141 -3.60 5.77 20.20
C GLN A 141 -3.41 5.58 18.69
N ILE A 142 -2.66 4.56 18.28
CA ILE A 142 -2.46 4.23 16.86
C ILE A 142 -3.81 3.93 16.19
N ALA A 143 -4.69 3.15 16.82
CA ALA A 143 -6.02 2.88 16.29
C ALA A 143 -6.87 4.16 16.12
N ASN A 144 -6.84 5.05 17.09
CA ASN A 144 -7.55 6.33 17.02
C ASN A 144 -7.00 7.24 15.92
N VAL A 145 -5.67 7.29 15.77
CA VAL A 145 -5.04 8.09 14.70
C VAL A 145 -5.28 7.47 13.33
N LEU A 146 -5.26 6.14 13.23
CA LEU A 146 -5.61 5.43 11.98
C LEU A 146 -7.05 5.73 11.56
N ASP A 147 -8.00 5.68 12.49
CA ASP A 147 -9.40 6.02 12.23
C ASP A 147 -9.54 7.44 11.66
N GLY A 148 -8.90 8.42 12.32
CA GLY A 148 -8.88 9.81 11.86
C GLY A 148 -8.18 9.97 10.51
N SER A 149 -7.06 9.28 10.30
CA SER A 149 -6.32 9.33 9.03
C SER A 149 -7.14 8.77 7.87
N LEU A 150 -7.86 7.66 8.09
CA LEU A 150 -8.76 7.09 7.10
C LEU A 150 -9.93 8.04 6.79
N ALA A 151 -10.50 8.73 7.79
CA ALA A 151 -11.53 9.73 7.57
C ALA A 151 -11.03 10.91 6.73
N LEU A 152 -9.82 11.40 7.02
CA LEU A 152 -9.20 12.49 6.26
C LEU A 152 -8.78 12.07 4.84
N LEU A 153 -8.37 10.83 4.62
CA LEU A 153 -8.08 10.28 3.29
C LEU A 153 -9.36 10.04 2.48
N ALA A 154 -10.50 9.78 3.14
CA ALA A 154 -11.78 9.47 2.51
C ALA A 154 -12.54 10.70 1.96
N ARG A 155 -11.83 11.80 1.64
CA ARG A 155 -12.42 13.01 1.06
C ARG A 155 -12.27 12.98 -0.46
N PRO A 156 -13.34 12.75 -1.23
CA PRO A 156 -13.28 12.65 -2.69
C PRO A 156 -13.16 14.03 -3.33
N PHE A 157 -12.66 14.10 -4.57
CA PHE A 157 -12.60 15.33 -5.36
C PHE A 157 -13.97 15.76 -5.88
N ALA A 158 -14.89 14.83 -6.08
CA ALA A 158 -16.27 15.14 -6.49
C ALA A 158 -17.27 14.33 -5.65
N PRO A 159 -18.49 14.86 -5.44
CA PRO A 159 -19.55 14.14 -4.75
C PRO A 159 -19.84 12.80 -5.42
N GLY A 160 -19.99 11.74 -4.63
CA GLY A 160 -20.29 10.39 -5.11
C GLY A 160 -19.08 9.57 -5.56
N GLU A 161 -17.88 10.14 -5.65
CA GLU A 161 -16.68 9.34 -5.91
C GLU A 161 -16.40 8.38 -4.73
N ALA A 162 -16.05 7.14 -5.03
CA ALA A 162 -15.42 6.24 -4.08
C ALA A 162 -13.94 6.61 -3.89
N VAL A 163 -13.38 6.33 -2.72
CA VAL A 163 -11.94 6.51 -2.47
C VAL A 163 -11.27 5.14 -2.40
N VAL A 164 -10.38 4.88 -3.36
CA VAL A 164 -9.62 3.62 -3.47
C VAL A 164 -8.23 3.83 -2.94
N ILE A 165 -7.94 3.30 -1.75
CA ILE A 165 -6.62 3.40 -1.12
C ILE A 165 -5.83 2.13 -1.41
N LYS A 166 -4.64 2.30 -1.96
CA LYS A 166 -3.62 1.27 -2.04
C LYS A 166 -2.53 1.61 -1.03
N PRO A 167 -2.58 1.08 0.21
CA PRO A 167 -1.49 1.28 1.16
C PRO A 167 -0.19 0.63 0.67
N SER A 168 0.96 1.01 1.21
CA SER A 168 2.17 0.21 1.06
C SER A 168 1.98 -1.17 1.70
N ASN A 169 2.63 -2.21 1.17
CA ASN A 169 2.49 -3.58 1.69
C ASN A 169 3.01 -3.74 3.14
N VAL A 170 3.84 -2.83 3.63
CA VAL A 170 4.22 -2.80 5.06
C VAL A 170 3.03 -2.49 5.97
N CYS A 171 1.96 -1.91 5.43
CA CYS A 171 0.72 -1.62 6.16
C CYS A 171 -0.23 -2.83 6.24
N ASN A 172 0.08 -3.95 5.60
CA ASN A 172 -0.81 -5.12 5.58
C ASN A 172 -1.16 -5.63 6.99
N ALA A 173 -0.23 -5.53 7.94
CA ALA A 173 -0.49 -5.92 9.33
C ALA A 173 -1.59 -5.08 10.01
N MET A 174 -1.85 -3.86 9.54
CA MET A 174 -2.96 -3.01 10.02
C MET A 174 -4.28 -3.30 9.30
N ALA A 175 -4.32 -4.14 8.28
CA ALA A 175 -5.53 -4.40 7.50
C ALA A 175 -6.71 -4.91 8.35
N PRO A 176 -6.54 -5.81 9.35
CA PRO A 176 -7.65 -6.19 10.22
C PRO A 176 -8.28 -4.98 10.91
N LEU A 177 -7.47 -4.06 11.42
CA LEU A 177 -7.94 -2.85 12.08
C LEU A 177 -8.61 -1.88 11.09
N MET A 178 -8.04 -1.70 9.90
CA MET A 178 -8.65 -0.86 8.85
C MET A 178 -10.05 -1.33 8.49
N LEU A 179 -10.25 -2.66 8.33
CA LEU A 179 -11.54 -3.25 7.99
C LEU A 179 -12.54 -3.21 9.17
N GLN A 180 -12.07 -3.35 10.40
CA GLN A 180 -12.91 -3.19 11.60
C GLN A 180 -13.39 -1.75 11.77
N LEU A 181 -12.52 -0.78 11.57
CA LEU A 181 -12.84 0.66 11.65
C LEU A 181 -13.75 1.13 10.49
N ARG A 182 -13.80 0.39 9.40
CA ARG A 182 -14.59 0.72 8.20
C ARG A 182 -15.40 -0.50 7.76
N PRO A 183 -16.50 -0.83 8.47
CA PRO A 183 -17.29 -2.03 8.19
C PRO A 183 -17.92 -2.02 6.78
N ASP A 184 -18.12 -0.85 6.18
CA ASP A 184 -18.65 -0.69 4.81
C ASP A 184 -17.54 -0.71 3.74
N ALA A 185 -16.27 -0.77 4.15
CA ALA A 185 -15.18 -0.85 3.19
C ALA A 185 -15.11 -2.23 2.54
N ARG A 186 -14.61 -2.27 1.31
CA ARG A 186 -14.31 -3.51 0.59
C ARG A 186 -12.82 -3.55 0.25
N ALA A 187 -12.21 -4.72 0.34
CA ALA A 187 -10.79 -4.90 0.08
C ALA A 187 -10.52 -6.04 -0.90
N VAL A 188 -9.72 -5.77 -1.93
CA VAL A 188 -9.10 -6.81 -2.73
C VAL A 188 -7.71 -7.11 -2.17
N LEU A 189 -7.42 -8.40 -1.94
CA LEU A 189 -6.10 -8.91 -1.56
C LEU A 189 -5.41 -9.36 -2.84
N LEU A 190 -4.63 -8.46 -3.42
CA LEU A 190 -3.94 -8.68 -4.68
C LEU A 190 -2.55 -9.27 -4.42
N TYR A 191 -2.27 -10.43 -5.01
CA TYR A 191 -0.99 -11.10 -4.82
C TYR A 191 -0.38 -11.58 -6.14
N ALA A 192 0.94 -11.64 -6.18
CA ALA A 192 1.66 -12.36 -7.23
C ALA A 192 1.87 -13.79 -6.79
N PRO A 193 1.76 -14.81 -7.67
CA PRO A 193 2.22 -16.16 -7.38
C PRO A 193 3.67 -16.17 -6.89
N LEU A 194 4.02 -17.10 -5.99
CA LEU A 194 5.34 -17.13 -5.39
C LEU A 194 6.49 -17.09 -6.40
N PRO A 195 6.50 -17.89 -7.48
CA PRO A 195 7.59 -17.82 -8.47
C PRO A 195 7.71 -16.45 -9.15
N VAL A 196 6.58 -15.78 -9.45
CA VAL A 196 6.54 -14.44 -10.04
C VAL A 196 7.10 -13.38 -9.08
N PHE A 197 6.75 -13.50 -7.81
CA PHE A 197 7.28 -12.64 -6.74
C PHE A 197 8.79 -12.82 -6.60
N LEU A 198 9.29 -14.06 -6.51
CA LEU A 198 10.73 -14.38 -6.40
C LEU A 198 11.51 -13.90 -7.62
N GLY A 199 10.98 -14.11 -8.82
CA GLY A 199 11.56 -13.60 -10.07
C GLY A 199 11.68 -12.09 -10.07
N SER A 200 10.67 -11.38 -9.55
CA SER A 200 10.70 -9.92 -9.43
C SER A 200 11.74 -9.43 -8.42
N VAL A 201 11.95 -10.15 -7.31
CA VAL A 201 13.02 -9.86 -6.34
C VAL A 201 14.39 -10.09 -6.96
N ALA A 202 14.59 -11.23 -7.63
CA ALA A 202 15.86 -11.59 -8.26
C ALA A 202 16.28 -10.55 -9.32
N ARG A 203 15.35 -10.11 -10.18
CA ARG A 203 15.60 -9.07 -11.19
C ARG A 203 16.05 -7.72 -10.63
N LYS A 204 15.64 -7.39 -9.41
CA LYS A 204 16.06 -6.16 -8.74
C LYS A 204 17.47 -6.24 -8.15
N GLY A 205 18.13 -7.37 -8.27
CA GLY A 205 19.48 -7.56 -7.79
C GLY A 205 19.62 -7.25 -6.30
N MET A 206 20.66 -6.50 -5.94
CA MET A 206 20.96 -6.19 -4.53
C MET A 206 19.85 -5.40 -3.84
N ASP A 207 19.24 -4.43 -4.53
CA ASP A 207 18.16 -3.62 -3.94
C ASP A 207 16.94 -4.46 -3.55
N GLY A 208 16.56 -5.40 -4.43
CA GLY A 208 15.48 -6.34 -4.13
C GLY A 208 15.80 -7.26 -2.96
N ARG A 209 17.04 -7.75 -2.87
CA ARG A 209 17.52 -8.64 -1.81
C ARG A 209 17.58 -7.94 -0.44
N ILE A 210 18.06 -6.71 -0.38
CA ILE A 210 18.06 -5.89 0.84
C ILE A 210 16.62 -5.56 1.25
N TRP A 211 15.79 -5.17 0.29
CA TRP A 211 14.40 -4.81 0.56
C TRP A 211 13.59 -5.95 1.18
N VAL A 212 13.74 -7.20 0.72
CA VAL A 212 12.98 -8.32 1.29
C VAL A 212 13.39 -8.66 2.72
N ARG A 213 14.66 -8.45 3.07
CA ARG A 213 15.14 -8.62 4.46
C ARG A 213 14.56 -7.55 5.39
N ASP A 214 14.57 -6.29 4.96
CA ASP A 214 13.94 -5.19 5.70
C ASP A 214 12.42 -5.41 5.85
N LEU A 215 11.76 -5.86 4.79
CA LEU A 215 10.32 -6.16 4.82
C LEU A 215 10.01 -7.28 5.81
N LEU A 216 10.71 -8.41 5.74
CA LEU A 216 10.50 -9.54 6.65
C LEU A 216 10.72 -9.12 8.11
N LEU A 217 11.79 -8.37 8.39
CA LEU A 217 12.06 -7.85 9.73
C LEU A 217 10.91 -7.01 10.27
N LYS A 218 10.34 -6.13 9.44
CA LYS A 218 9.17 -5.31 9.81
C LYS A 218 7.94 -6.19 10.05
N GLN A 219 7.69 -7.17 9.20
CA GLN A 219 6.58 -8.11 9.32
C GLN A 219 6.66 -8.92 10.63
N LEU A 220 7.83 -9.44 10.97
CA LEU A 220 8.04 -10.17 12.22
C LEU A 220 7.83 -9.27 13.46
N LYS A 221 8.33 -8.04 13.42
CA LYS A 221 8.09 -7.04 14.48
C LYS A 221 6.60 -6.64 14.61
N GLN A 222 5.85 -6.74 13.53
CA GLN A 222 4.39 -6.52 13.52
C GLN A 222 3.59 -7.77 13.90
N GLY A 223 4.24 -8.86 14.27
CA GLY A 223 3.60 -10.10 14.70
C GLY A 223 3.03 -10.96 13.56
N LEU A 224 3.51 -10.80 12.32
CA LEU A 224 3.18 -11.73 11.25
C LEU A 224 3.86 -13.09 11.53
N HIS A 225 3.34 -14.13 10.86
CA HIS A 225 3.74 -15.52 11.11
C HIS A 225 5.25 -15.74 10.86
N SER A 226 5.95 -16.32 11.84
CA SER A 226 7.38 -16.65 11.76
C SER A 226 7.67 -18.07 11.28
N PHE A 227 6.66 -18.90 11.15
CA PHE A 227 6.77 -20.32 10.72
C PHE A 227 7.67 -21.19 11.62
N GLY A 228 7.89 -20.76 12.86
CA GLY A 228 8.77 -21.44 13.80
C GLY A 228 10.26 -21.14 13.64
N PHE A 229 10.64 -20.30 12.66
CA PHE A 229 12.04 -19.91 12.49
C PHE A 229 12.46 -18.86 13.53
N SER A 230 13.65 -19.03 14.08
CA SER A 230 14.34 -18.08 14.94
C SER A 230 15.07 -17.01 14.12
N GLY A 231 15.61 -15.99 14.80
CA GLY A 231 16.46 -14.98 14.14
C GLY A 231 17.72 -15.59 13.51
N GLU A 232 18.30 -16.61 14.14
CA GLU A 232 19.49 -17.34 13.64
C GLU A 232 19.15 -18.13 12.37
N ASP A 233 17.98 -18.80 12.34
CA ASP A 233 17.53 -19.52 11.14
C ASP A 233 17.40 -18.58 9.95
N TYR A 234 16.86 -17.36 10.15
CA TYR A 234 16.74 -16.37 9.08
C TYR A 234 18.10 -15.84 8.59
N LEU A 235 19.14 -15.80 9.46
CA LEU A 235 20.51 -15.44 9.04
C LEU A 235 21.12 -16.52 8.13
N GLY A 236 20.77 -17.79 8.32
CA GLY A 236 21.21 -18.89 7.48
C GLY A 236 20.51 -19.01 6.14
N GLN A 237 19.41 -18.28 5.92
CA GLN A 237 18.62 -18.33 4.69
C GLN A 237 19.20 -17.47 3.58
N THR A 238 19.06 -17.94 2.33
CA THR A 238 19.32 -17.11 1.14
C THR A 238 18.31 -15.97 1.05
N ASP A 239 18.64 -14.93 0.27
CA ASP A 239 17.73 -13.78 0.10
C ASP A 239 16.39 -14.18 -0.51
N LEU A 240 16.36 -15.17 -1.43
CA LEU A 240 15.12 -15.66 -2.00
C LEU A 240 14.32 -16.52 -1.02
N GLN A 241 14.97 -17.25 -0.10
CA GLN A 241 14.26 -17.91 1.00
C GLN A 241 13.64 -16.88 1.95
N VAL A 242 14.36 -15.83 2.32
CA VAL A 242 13.84 -14.70 3.11
C VAL A 242 12.65 -14.03 2.39
N ALA A 243 12.76 -13.84 1.08
CA ALA A 243 11.66 -13.31 0.26
C ALA A 243 10.42 -14.22 0.29
N ALA A 244 10.62 -15.54 0.16
CA ALA A 244 9.53 -16.52 0.25
C ALA A 244 8.86 -16.52 1.62
N MET A 245 9.63 -16.38 2.71
CA MET A 245 9.07 -16.29 4.06
C MET A 245 8.22 -15.04 4.24
N GLY A 246 8.69 -13.88 3.76
CA GLY A 246 7.91 -12.64 3.78
C GLY A 246 6.63 -12.72 2.94
N TRP A 247 6.69 -13.40 1.79
CA TRP A 247 5.53 -13.68 0.96
C TRP A 247 4.53 -14.60 1.69
N LEU A 248 4.99 -15.70 2.27
CA LEU A 248 4.15 -16.64 3.04
C LEU A 248 3.50 -15.95 4.26
N ALA A 249 4.22 -15.08 4.96
CA ALA A 249 3.67 -14.34 6.10
C ALA A 249 2.50 -13.43 5.66
N GLN A 250 2.61 -12.76 4.53
CA GLN A 250 1.52 -11.98 3.94
C GLN A 250 0.39 -12.89 3.46
N HIS A 251 0.71 -14.02 2.87
CA HIS A 251 -0.26 -14.99 2.37
C HIS A 251 -1.11 -15.57 3.52
N ALA A 252 -0.47 -15.94 4.63
CA ALA A 252 -1.13 -16.37 5.85
C ALA A 252 -2.05 -15.27 6.42
N LEU A 253 -1.61 -14.02 6.40
CA LEU A 253 -2.45 -12.88 6.78
C LEU A 253 -3.66 -12.75 5.84
N PHE A 254 -3.46 -12.82 4.53
CA PHE A 254 -4.54 -12.70 3.54
C PHE A 254 -5.58 -13.82 3.68
N ALA A 255 -5.14 -15.06 3.92
CA ALA A 255 -6.04 -16.17 4.20
C ALA A 255 -6.90 -15.90 5.45
N ARG A 256 -6.31 -15.37 6.53
CA ARG A 256 -7.04 -14.98 7.76
C ARG A 256 -8.03 -13.84 7.49
N LEU A 257 -7.64 -12.81 6.74
CA LEU A 257 -8.53 -11.71 6.37
C LEU A 257 -9.74 -12.21 5.58
N ALA A 258 -9.51 -13.09 4.59
CA ALA A 258 -10.59 -13.65 3.78
C ALA A 258 -11.55 -14.51 4.63
N ALA A 259 -11.06 -15.21 5.64
CA ALA A 259 -11.88 -15.98 6.57
C ALA A 259 -12.65 -15.07 7.55
N GLN A 260 -11.99 -14.05 8.10
CA GLN A 260 -12.54 -13.18 9.16
C GLN A 260 -13.56 -12.17 8.62
N PHE A 261 -13.28 -11.54 7.45
CA PHE A 261 -14.06 -10.42 6.93
C PHE A 261 -15.04 -10.80 5.81
N GLY A 262 -15.05 -12.07 5.40
CA GLY A 262 -16.10 -12.62 4.54
C GLY A 262 -16.43 -11.76 3.31
N GLN A 263 -17.61 -11.15 3.27
CA GLN A 263 -18.08 -10.38 2.12
C GLN A 263 -17.34 -9.05 1.88
N GLN A 264 -16.62 -8.55 2.86
CA GLN A 264 -15.81 -7.34 2.68
C GLN A 264 -14.53 -7.59 1.87
N VAL A 265 -14.10 -8.86 1.74
CA VAL A 265 -12.79 -9.22 1.22
C VAL A 265 -12.91 -10.23 0.08
N THR A 266 -12.15 -10.00 -0.98
CA THR A 266 -11.91 -10.96 -2.07
C THR A 266 -10.42 -11.05 -2.39
N THR A 267 -9.98 -12.12 -3.02
CA THR A 267 -8.59 -12.31 -3.41
C THR A 267 -8.44 -12.29 -4.93
N LEU A 268 -7.33 -11.79 -5.43
CA LEU A 268 -7.06 -11.73 -6.87
C LEU A 268 -5.58 -12.05 -7.13
N ASP A 269 -5.37 -13.03 -7.99
CA ASP A 269 -4.06 -13.32 -8.55
C ASP A 269 -3.70 -12.28 -9.63
N SER A 270 -2.49 -11.72 -9.56
CA SER A 270 -2.03 -10.73 -10.54
C SER A 270 -1.88 -11.28 -11.96
N GLU A 271 -1.57 -12.57 -12.10
CA GLU A 271 -1.47 -13.20 -13.41
C GLU A 271 -2.86 -13.33 -14.06
N LEU A 272 -3.90 -13.63 -13.27
CA LEU A 272 -5.29 -13.59 -13.75
C LEU A 272 -5.73 -12.17 -14.12
N LEU A 273 -5.35 -11.17 -13.34
CA LEU A 273 -5.61 -9.76 -13.68
C LEU A 273 -5.01 -9.39 -15.04
N LEU A 274 -3.78 -9.84 -15.32
CA LEU A 274 -3.09 -9.54 -16.57
C LEU A 274 -3.58 -10.39 -17.74
N ALA A 275 -3.91 -11.66 -17.51
CA ALA A 275 -4.40 -12.56 -18.56
C ALA A 275 -5.85 -12.26 -18.97
N GLN A 276 -6.69 -11.80 -18.01
CA GLN A 276 -8.11 -11.55 -18.20
C GLN A 276 -8.53 -10.16 -17.69
N PRO A 277 -7.91 -9.07 -18.18
CA PRO A 277 -8.09 -7.75 -17.60
C PRO A 277 -9.54 -7.25 -17.63
N ALA A 278 -10.27 -7.52 -18.71
CA ALA A 278 -11.67 -7.10 -18.80
C ALA A 278 -12.56 -7.85 -17.80
N ALA A 279 -12.39 -9.16 -17.63
CA ALA A 279 -13.12 -9.96 -16.66
C ALA A 279 -12.79 -9.52 -15.21
N ALA A 280 -11.50 -9.36 -14.92
CA ALA A 280 -11.03 -8.91 -13.59
C ALA A 280 -11.56 -7.51 -13.24
N MET A 281 -11.46 -6.55 -14.15
CA MET A 281 -11.96 -5.20 -13.94
C MET A 281 -13.49 -5.17 -13.79
N THR A 282 -14.24 -5.96 -14.58
CA THR A 282 -15.70 -6.05 -14.44
C THR A 282 -16.09 -6.59 -13.06
N ALA A 283 -15.42 -7.65 -12.60
CA ALA A 283 -15.68 -8.23 -11.29
C ALA A 283 -15.29 -7.26 -10.15
N LEU A 284 -14.16 -6.55 -10.28
CA LEU A 284 -13.73 -5.53 -9.32
C LEU A 284 -14.68 -4.33 -9.27
N CYS A 285 -15.14 -3.83 -10.41
CA CYS A 285 -16.13 -2.75 -10.46
C CYS A 285 -17.42 -3.12 -9.71
N ARG A 286 -17.91 -4.33 -9.91
CA ARG A 286 -19.07 -4.86 -9.18
C ARG A 286 -18.74 -5.00 -7.69
N PHE A 287 -17.59 -5.57 -7.35
CA PHE A 287 -17.19 -5.78 -5.96
C PHE A 287 -16.97 -4.46 -5.22
N PHE A 288 -16.34 -3.47 -5.84
CA PHE A 288 -16.11 -2.14 -5.25
C PHE A 288 -17.32 -1.20 -5.35
N ASP A 289 -18.32 -1.56 -6.15
CA ASP A 289 -19.46 -0.70 -6.46
C ASP A 289 -19.00 0.63 -7.09
N VAL A 290 -18.17 0.53 -8.13
CA VAL A 290 -17.61 1.66 -8.89
C VAL A 290 -17.86 1.39 -10.38
N PRO A 291 -18.74 2.14 -11.04
CA PRO A 291 -19.19 1.83 -12.41
C PRO A 291 -18.23 2.41 -13.48
N LEU A 292 -17.00 1.87 -13.57
CA LEU A 292 -16.06 2.27 -14.62
C LEU A 292 -16.47 1.74 -15.98
N ASP A 293 -16.13 2.49 -17.04
CA ASP A 293 -16.10 1.93 -18.40
C ASP A 293 -14.87 1.01 -18.51
N VAL A 294 -15.11 -0.28 -18.29
CA VAL A 294 -14.07 -1.30 -18.29
C VAL A 294 -13.35 -1.38 -19.64
N GLN A 295 -14.07 -1.24 -20.75
CA GLN A 295 -13.46 -1.31 -22.09
C GLN A 295 -12.52 -0.13 -22.32
N ALA A 296 -12.92 1.08 -21.96
CA ALA A 296 -12.05 2.26 -22.06
C ALA A 296 -10.83 2.14 -21.16
N VAL A 297 -10.96 1.61 -19.94
CA VAL A 297 -9.86 1.41 -18.99
C VAL A 297 -8.85 0.39 -19.54
N VAL A 298 -9.32 -0.78 -19.99
CA VAL A 298 -8.45 -1.89 -20.42
C VAL A 298 -7.77 -1.61 -21.76
N SER A 299 -8.45 -0.94 -22.70
CA SER A 299 -7.85 -0.52 -23.98
C SER A 299 -6.96 0.73 -23.86
N GLY A 300 -7.02 1.41 -22.72
CA GLY A 300 -6.27 2.63 -22.47
C GLY A 300 -4.79 2.40 -22.13
N SER A 301 -4.10 3.52 -21.92
CA SER A 301 -2.64 3.53 -21.66
C SER A 301 -2.24 2.87 -20.32
N ILE A 302 -3.18 2.65 -19.41
CA ILE A 302 -2.90 2.07 -18.08
C ILE A 302 -2.44 0.61 -18.20
N PHE A 303 -3.12 -0.18 -19.03
CA PHE A 303 -2.79 -1.59 -19.25
C PHE A 303 -1.71 -1.82 -20.32
N SER A 304 -1.42 -0.81 -21.16
CA SER A 304 -0.40 -0.89 -22.22
C SER A 304 0.98 -0.36 -21.84
N ARG A 305 1.13 0.27 -20.65
CA ARG A 305 2.39 0.87 -20.17
C ARG A 305 2.84 0.26 -18.84
N HIS A 306 4.15 0.30 -18.60
CA HIS A 306 4.71 -0.09 -17.30
C HIS A 306 4.17 0.84 -16.20
N SER A 307 3.41 0.30 -15.27
CA SER A 307 2.62 1.08 -14.29
C SER A 307 3.44 1.95 -13.33
N LYS A 308 4.75 1.65 -13.15
CA LYS A 308 5.64 2.40 -12.26
C LYS A 308 6.46 3.48 -12.97
N PHE A 309 6.85 3.24 -14.22
CA PHE A 309 7.78 4.12 -14.93
C PHE A 309 7.11 4.93 -16.07
N GLY A 310 5.85 4.62 -16.39
CA GLY A 310 5.10 5.35 -17.45
C GLY A 310 5.65 5.14 -18.86
N GLN A 311 6.72 4.35 -19.03
CA GLN A 311 7.33 4.03 -20.31
C GLN A 311 6.56 2.92 -21.03
N ALA A 312 6.58 2.93 -22.36
CA ALA A 312 6.05 1.83 -23.14
C ALA A 312 6.89 0.57 -22.85
N PHE A 313 6.20 -0.54 -22.60
CA PHE A 313 6.87 -1.83 -22.38
C PHE A 313 7.32 -2.39 -23.74
N THR A 314 8.63 -2.38 -24.00
CA THR A 314 9.21 -2.78 -25.30
C THR A 314 9.47 -4.28 -25.37
N SER A 315 9.69 -4.79 -26.58
CA SER A 315 10.14 -6.18 -26.81
C SER A 315 11.47 -6.47 -26.13
N ASP A 316 12.35 -5.48 -26.05
CA ASP A 316 13.69 -5.59 -25.46
C ASP A 316 13.60 -5.71 -23.94
N ASP A 317 12.66 -5.00 -23.31
CA ASP A 317 12.37 -5.14 -21.88
C ASP A 317 11.90 -6.57 -21.55
N ARG A 318 11.05 -7.17 -22.40
CA ARG A 318 10.60 -8.57 -22.25
C ARG A 318 11.73 -9.56 -22.41
N THR A 319 12.65 -9.30 -23.33
CA THR A 319 13.80 -10.17 -23.58
C THR A 319 14.77 -10.11 -22.41
N ALA A 320 15.06 -8.92 -21.88
CA ALA A 320 15.86 -8.73 -20.67
C ALA A 320 15.20 -9.37 -19.43
N GLU A 321 13.88 -9.25 -19.28
CA GLU A 321 13.14 -9.90 -18.21
C GLU A 321 13.23 -11.43 -18.28
N ARG A 322 13.05 -12.03 -19.46
CA ARG A 322 13.19 -13.49 -19.68
C ARG A 322 14.60 -13.99 -19.44
N ALA A 323 15.62 -13.24 -19.87
CA ALA A 323 17.02 -13.60 -19.61
C ALA A 323 17.36 -13.57 -18.11
N ALA A 324 16.87 -12.56 -17.38
CA ALA A 324 17.04 -12.46 -15.93
C ALA A 324 16.27 -13.57 -15.19
N GLU A 325 15.08 -13.94 -15.66
CA GLU A 325 14.31 -15.07 -15.12
C GLU A 325 15.05 -16.40 -15.33
N ALA A 326 15.59 -16.63 -16.53
CA ALA A 326 16.35 -17.84 -16.83
C ALA A 326 17.61 -17.98 -15.97
N ALA A 327 18.31 -16.87 -15.67
CA ALA A 327 19.50 -16.87 -14.82
C ALA A 327 19.24 -17.32 -13.37
N HIS A 328 18.03 -17.15 -12.88
CA HIS A 328 17.63 -17.49 -11.49
C HIS A 328 16.63 -18.64 -11.41
N ALA A 329 16.25 -19.25 -12.53
CA ALA A 329 15.15 -20.24 -12.59
C ALA A 329 15.38 -21.44 -11.65
N ASP A 330 16.59 -21.96 -11.60
CA ASP A 330 16.93 -23.10 -10.70
C ASP A 330 16.81 -22.74 -9.21
N GLU A 331 17.31 -21.57 -8.81
CA GLU A 331 17.18 -21.07 -7.43
C GLU A 331 15.71 -20.83 -7.07
N ILE A 332 14.96 -20.17 -7.95
CA ILE A 332 13.53 -19.88 -7.76
C ILE A 332 12.74 -21.19 -7.60
N ALA A 333 12.97 -22.19 -8.45
CA ALA A 333 12.28 -23.47 -8.38
C ALA A 333 12.56 -24.21 -7.06
N LYS A 334 13.82 -24.27 -6.64
CA LYS A 334 14.21 -24.88 -5.36
C LYS A 334 13.60 -24.18 -4.15
N VAL A 335 13.64 -22.84 -4.15
CA VAL A 335 13.05 -22.03 -3.08
C VAL A 335 11.53 -22.17 -3.06
N ALA A 336 10.85 -22.25 -4.22
CA ALA A 336 9.41 -22.45 -4.27
C ALA A 336 9.01 -23.81 -3.66
N ILE A 337 9.69 -24.89 -4.02
CA ILE A 337 9.46 -26.23 -3.42
C ILE A 337 9.67 -26.21 -1.90
N TRP A 338 10.75 -25.58 -1.43
CA TRP A 338 11.02 -25.44 -0.01
C TRP A 338 9.92 -24.64 0.71
N ALA A 339 9.49 -23.51 0.12
CA ALA A 339 8.44 -22.67 0.68
C ALA A 339 7.08 -23.38 0.73
N GLU A 340 6.75 -24.20 -0.26
CA GLU A 340 5.55 -25.06 -0.25
C GLU A 340 5.58 -26.06 0.91
N ALA A 341 6.75 -26.66 1.19
CA ALA A 341 6.90 -27.55 2.34
C ALA A 341 6.71 -26.81 3.67
N VAL A 342 7.26 -25.60 3.80
CA VAL A 342 7.05 -24.73 4.98
C VAL A 342 5.58 -24.36 5.12
N ALA A 343 4.93 -23.94 4.04
CA ALA A 343 3.52 -23.58 4.02
C ALA A 343 2.63 -24.77 4.47
N LYS A 344 2.90 -25.95 3.94
CA LYS A 344 2.19 -27.19 4.31
C LYS A 344 2.36 -27.51 5.79
N ALA A 345 3.58 -27.42 6.33
CA ALA A 345 3.85 -27.67 7.75
C ALA A 345 3.14 -26.66 8.66
N ALA A 346 2.99 -25.42 8.22
CA ALA A 346 2.34 -24.33 8.96
C ALA A 346 0.82 -24.23 8.70
N GLY A 347 0.25 -25.05 7.82
CA GLY A 347 -1.17 -24.98 7.45
C GLY A 347 -1.54 -23.71 6.67
N VAL A 348 -0.60 -23.12 5.96
CA VAL A 348 -0.84 -21.93 5.12
C VAL A 348 -1.24 -22.36 3.70
N PRO A 349 -2.40 -21.92 3.19
CA PRO A 349 -2.81 -22.30 1.85
C PRO A 349 -1.97 -21.56 0.80
N MET A 350 -1.50 -22.28 -0.23
CA MET A 350 -0.82 -21.67 -1.38
C MET A 350 -1.79 -20.97 -2.34
N GLN A 351 -3.05 -21.37 -2.32
CA GLN A 351 -4.15 -20.70 -3.02
C GLN A 351 -5.04 -20.01 -2.00
N LEU A 352 -5.26 -18.72 -2.19
CA LEU A 352 -6.09 -17.96 -1.26
C LEU A 352 -7.58 -18.26 -1.47
N PRO A 353 -8.36 -18.32 -0.38
CA PRO A 353 -9.80 -18.49 -0.46
C PRO A 353 -10.47 -17.22 -1.03
N ARG A 354 -11.73 -17.38 -1.48
CA ARG A 354 -12.58 -16.29 -2.00
C ARG A 354 -11.99 -15.58 -3.22
N PRO A 355 -11.59 -16.34 -4.26
CA PRO A 355 -11.09 -15.72 -5.48
C PRO A 355 -12.17 -14.86 -6.14
N LEU A 356 -11.76 -13.70 -6.66
CA LEU A 356 -12.62 -12.77 -7.39
C LEU A 356 -13.07 -13.36 -8.73
N LEU A 357 -12.16 -14.09 -9.38
CA LEU A 357 -12.40 -14.87 -10.58
C LEU A 357 -12.29 -16.33 -10.21
N GLY A 358 -13.31 -17.10 -10.50
CA GLY A 358 -13.38 -18.55 -10.31
C GLY A 358 -13.08 -19.30 -11.57
#